data_c283c59c1fba561b071cd27cea8c5d8e
#
_entry.id   c283c59c1fba561b071cd27cea8c5d8e
#
_cell.length_a   1.000
_cell.length_b   1.000
_cell.length_c   1.000
_cell.angle_alpha   90.00
_cell.angle_beta   90.00
_cell.angle_gamma   90.00
#
_symmetry.space_group_name_H-M   'P 1'
#
loop_
_entity.id
_entity.type
_entity.pdbx_description
1 polymer ?
#
loop_
_entity_poly.entity_id
_entity_poly.type
_entity_poly.pdbx_seq_one_letter_code
_entity_poly.pdbx_strand_id
1 'polypeptide(L)'
;SWKVGPALAAGNTFVLKQAELTPHTAMLLMAALKECGLPDGVGNLITGAGANCGNPLSQHPDVDMVSFTGGLVTGKIIAKNAAETVKRTALELGGKNPNVIFADADFDVAVDNALNGAFFHSGQVCSAGSRIIVEESLHDKFVDALVERANKIKIGGPTDEKAETGPLISAEHREKDAAYVDKAREQGAKILTGGRAATSEDTNGQHGTGTSDLGAGVYYLPTIIDGATREMD
;
A
#
# COMPACT_ATOMS: atom_id res chain seq x y z
N SER A 1 11.65 -9.00 3.26
CA SER A 1 13.04 -8.88 3.73
C SER A 1 13.16 -8.20 5.08
N TRP A 2 12.41 -7.11 5.39
CA TRP A 2 12.54 -6.31 6.63
C TRP A 2 12.30 -7.06 7.95
N LYS A 3 11.65 -8.23 7.91
CA LYS A 3 11.40 -9.07 9.08
C LYS A 3 12.35 -10.26 9.12
N VAL A 4 12.45 -11.00 8.02
CA VAL A 4 13.28 -12.22 7.91
C VAL A 4 14.76 -11.90 8.05
N GLY A 5 15.26 -10.86 7.37
CA GLY A 5 16.66 -10.47 7.45
C GLY A 5 17.14 -10.18 8.89
N PRO A 6 16.50 -9.24 9.61
CA PRO A 6 16.87 -8.97 11.01
C PRO A 6 16.70 -10.17 11.94
N ALA A 7 15.68 -11.01 11.75
CA ALA A 7 15.48 -12.20 12.56
C ALA A 7 16.67 -13.17 12.41
N LEU A 8 17.08 -13.47 11.18
CA LEU A 8 18.22 -14.34 10.90
C LEU A 8 19.54 -13.72 11.38
N ALA A 9 19.76 -12.43 11.14
CA ALA A 9 20.97 -11.74 11.56
C ALA A 9 21.17 -11.74 13.08
N ALA A 10 20.06 -11.77 13.83
CA ALA A 10 20.07 -11.87 15.28
C ALA A 10 20.06 -13.32 15.81
N GLY A 11 20.17 -14.32 14.94
CA GLY A 11 20.22 -15.73 15.32
C GLY A 11 18.88 -16.32 15.76
N ASN A 12 17.77 -15.70 15.39
CA ASN A 12 16.42 -16.21 15.74
C ASN A 12 15.92 -17.27 14.76
N THR A 13 15.09 -18.16 15.24
CA THR A 13 14.19 -18.95 14.40
C THR A 13 12.92 -18.17 14.12
N PHE A 14 12.21 -18.50 13.04
CA PHE A 14 10.96 -17.83 12.71
C PHE A 14 9.94 -18.73 12.01
N VAL A 15 8.67 -18.38 12.19
CA VAL A 15 7.56 -18.85 11.36
C VAL A 15 7.05 -17.68 10.54
N LEU A 16 7.12 -17.78 9.22
CA LEU A 16 6.63 -16.78 8.27
C LEU A 16 5.22 -17.16 7.80
N LYS A 17 4.24 -16.33 8.10
CA LYS A 17 2.90 -16.39 7.51
C LYS A 17 2.72 -15.17 6.61
N GLN A 18 2.66 -15.37 5.32
CA GLN A 18 2.45 -14.30 4.34
C GLN A 18 0.95 -14.02 4.13
N ALA A 19 0.64 -12.95 3.39
CA ALA A 19 -0.72 -12.65 2.98
C ALA A 19 -1.24 -13.73 2.00
N GLU A 20 -2.52 -14.06 2.10
CA GLU A 20 -3.16 -15.10 1.30
C GLU A 20 -3.12 -14.78 -0.21
N LEU A 21 -3.23 -13.51 -0.57
CA LEU A 21 -3.27 -13.04 -1.94
C LEU A 21 -1.87 -12.99 -2.60
N THR A 22 -0.78 -12.99 -1.81
CA THR A 22 0.58 -12.79 -2.33
C THR A 22 1.59 -13.81 -1.77
N PRO A 23 1.35 -15.13 -1.88
CA PRO A 23 2.20 -16.14 -1.24
C PRO A 23 3.51 -16.44 -1.99
N HIS A 24 3.54 -16.28 -3.31
CA HIS A 24 4.58 -16.85 -4.17
C HIS A 24 5.98 -16.33 -3.87
N THR A 25 6.16 -15.03 -3.66
CA THR A 25 7.47 -14.45 -3.37
C THR A 25 8.04 -14.91 -2.04
N ALA A 26 7.19 -15.17 -1.04
CA ALA A 26 7.62 -15.75 0.23
C ALA A 26 8.06 -17.20 0.08
N MET A 27 7.36 -17.98 -0.76
CA MET A 27 7.76 -19.36 -1.08
C MET A 27 9.12 -19.40 -1.77
N LEU A 28 9.35 -18.55 -2.77
CA LEU A 28 10.63 -18.42 -3.46
C LEU A 28 11.76 -17.99 -2.51
N LEU A 29 11.48 -17.04 -1.60
CA LEU A 29 12.45 -16.64 -0.59
C LEU A 29 12.87 -17.82 0.31
N MET A 30 11.91 -18.62 0.76
CA MET A 30 12.22 -19.78 1.60
C MET A 30 13.00 -20.86 0.87
N ALA A 31 12.69 -21.10 -0.43
CA ALA A 31 13.46 -21.98 -1.27
C ALA A 31 14.91 -21.49 -1.41
N ALA A 32 15.11 -20.22 -1.72
CA ALA A 32 16.45 -19.62 -1.82
C ALA A 32 17.23 -19.70 -0.51
N LEU A 33 16.60 -19.45 0.65
CA LEU A 33 17.25 -19.59 1.95
C LEU A 33 17.71 -21.04 2.21
N LYS A 34 16.90 -22.02 1.82
CA LYS A 34 17.28 -23.45 1.92
C LYS A 34 18.46 -23.77 1.01
N GLU A 35 18.46 -23.33 -0.23
CA GLU A 35 19.58 -23.48 -1.17
C GLU A 35 20.87 -22.82 -0.66
N CYS A 36 20.75 -21.70 0.05
CA CYS A 36 21.88 -21.03 0.72
C CYS A 36 22.35 -21.73 2.00
N GLY A 37 21.78 -22.87 2.36
CA GLY A 37 22.21 -23.67 3.52
C GLY A 37 21.57 -23.28 4.85
N LEU A 38 20.42 -22.59 4.85
CA LEU A 38 19.67 -22.35 6.08
C LEU A 38 19.27 -23.71 6.70
N PRO A 39 19.67 -24.01 7.95
CA PRO A 39 19.32 -25.28 8.58
C PRO A 39 17.82 -25.49 8.69
N ASP A 40 17.40 -26.75 8.55
CA ASP A 40 15.99 -27.11 8.71
C ASP A 40 15.47 -26.71 10.09
N GLY A 41 14.24 -26.14 10.13
CA GLY A 41 13.60 -25.68 11.36
C GLY A 41 13.93 -24.23 11.77
N VAL A 42 15.00 -23.62 11.24
CA VAL A 42 15.32 -22.22 11.52
C VAL A 42 14.29 -21.27 10.92
N GLY A 43 13.91 -21.48 9.68
CA GLY A 43 12.87 -20.74 9.00
C GLY A 43 11.77 -21.67 8.51
N ASN A 44 10.52 -21.36 8.86
CA ASN A 44 9.37 -22.14 8.48
C ASN A 44 8.30 -21.24 7.83
N LEU A 45 7.72 -21.69 6.73
CA LEU A 45 6.65 -21.00 6.03
C LEU A 45 5.33 -21.72 6.25
N ILE A 46 4.32 -21.00 6.64
CA ILE A 46 2.95 -21.49 6.64
C ILE A 46 2.06 -20.63 5.75
N THR A 47 1.13 -21.28 5.08
CA THR A 47 0.13 -20.64 4.22
C THR A 47 -1.26 -20.82 4.83
N GLY A 48 -2.11 -19.82 4.67
CA GLY A 48 -3.49 -19.87 5.14
C GLY A 48 -4.03 -18.54 5.63
N ALA A 49 -5.31 -18.53 5.92
CA ALA A 49 -6.02 -17.33 6.36
C ALA A 49 -5.52 -16.82 7.71
N GLY A 50 -5.55 -15.50 7.89
CA GLY A 50 -5.12 -14.84 9.11
C GLY A 50 -5.81 -15.39 10.36
N ALA A 51 -7.11 -15.67 10.27
CA ALA A 51 -7.89 -16.25 11.38
C ALA A 51 -7.40 -17.65 11.76
N ASN A 52 -7.02 -18.48 10.79
CA ASN A 52 -6.70 -19.90 10.99
C ASN A 52 -5.22 -20.15 11.30
N CYS A 53 -4.33 -19.30 10.81
CA CYS A 53 -2.88 -19.46 10.95
C CYS A 53 -2.26 -18.32 11.77
N GLY A 54 -2.59 -17.08 11.45
CA GLY A 54 -2.00 -15.90 12.08
C GLY A 54 -2.47 -15.70 13.53
N ASN A 55 -3.76 -15.89 13.77
CA ASN A 55 -4.33 -15.73 15.11
C ASN A 55 -3.75 -16.74 16.12
N PRO A 56 -3.69 -18.06 15.82
CA PRO A 56 -3.00 -19.02 16.68
C PRO A 56 -1.53 -18.69 16.93
N LEU A 57 -0.77 -18.25 15.93
CA LEU A 57 0.62 -17.82 16.13
C LEU A 57 0.74 -16.64 17.09
N SER A 58 -0.17 -15.67 17.00
CA SER A 58 -0.16 -14.51 17.90
C SER A 58 -0.48 -14.86 19.36
N GLN A 59 -1.16 -15.97 19.58
CA GLN A 59 -1.56 -16.47 20.91
C GLN A 59 -0.59 -17.52 21.48
N HIS A 60 0.25 -18.15 20.63
CA HIS A 60 1.05 -19.30 21.03
C HIS A 60 2.07 -18.93 22.13
N PRO A 61 2.13 -19.69 23.24
CA PRO A 61 3.01 -19.37 24.35
C PRO A 61 4.51 -19.43 23.98
N ASP A 62 4.90 -20.31 23.06
CA ASP A 62 6.29 -20.50 22.65
C ASP A 62 6.72 -19.51 21.54
N VAL A 63 5.89 -18.52 21.21
CA VAL A 63 6.24 -17.40 20.33
C VAL A 63 6.62 -16.21 21.19
N ASP A 64 7.89 -15.83 21.18
CA ASP A 64 8.43 -14.73 21.99
C ASP A 64 8.10 -13.35 21.42
N MET A 65 7.94 -13.25 20.10
CA MET A 65 7.68 -11.99 19.39
C MET A 65 6.82 -12.19 18.15
N VAL A 66 5.87 -11.28 17.94
CA VAL A 66 5.11 -11.19 16.69
C VAL A 66 5.49 -9.90 15.96
N SER A 67 6.00 -10.04 14.74
CA SER A 67 6.23 -8.92 13.82
C SER A 67 5.18 -8.96 12.71
N PHE A 68 4.31 -7.95 12.68
CA PHE A 68 3.15 -7.90 11.78
C PHE A 68 3.18 -6.67 10.89
N THR A 69 2.82 -6.85 9.61
CA THR A 69 2.51 -5.75 8.69
C THR A 69 1.10 -5.97 8.16
N GLY A 70 0.25 -4.93 8.24
CA GLY A 70 -1.12 -5.00 7.73
C GLY A 70 -2.03 -3.90 8.25
N GLY A 71 -3.33 -4.17 8.30
CA GLY A 71 -4.33 -3.20 8.72
C GLY A 71 -4.41 -3.01 10.24
N LEU A 72 -4.84 -1.82 10.65
CA LEU A 72 -4.99 -1.41 12.07
C LEU A 72 -5.86 -2.38 12.87
N VAL A 73 -6.97 -2.86 12.29
CA VAL A 73 -7.89 -3.79 12.99
C VAL A 73 -7.17 -5.06 13.38
N THR A 74 -6.45 -5.69 12.47
CA THR A 74 -5.67 -6.90 12.75
C THR A 74 -4.52 -6.62 13.71
N GLY A 75 -3.86 -5.46 13.58
CA GLY A 75 -2.81 -5.05 14.52
C GLY A 75 -3.31 -4.95 15.96
N LYS A 76 -4.50 -4.39 16.18
CA LYS A 76 -5.15 -4.33 17.49
C LYS A 76 -5.45 -5.73 18.06
N ILE A 77 -5.89 -6.68 17.22
CA ILE A 77 -6.14 -8.06 17.63
C ILE A 77 -4.83 -8.72 18.08
N ILE A 78 -3.76 -8.57 17.28
CA ILE A 78 -2.44 -9.13 17.61
C ILE A 78 -1.90 -8.54 18.92
N ALA A 79 -2.00 -7.22 19.11
CA ALA A 79 -1.57 -6.56 20.33
C ALA A 79 -2.31 -7.11 21.57
N LYS A 80 -3.63 -7.31 21.44
CA LYS A 80 -4.44 -7.90 22.51
C LYS A 80 -4.02 -9.34 22.81
N ASN A 81 -3.85 -10.17 21.79
CA ASN A 81 -3.42 -11.56 21.96
C ASN A 81 -2.02 -11.65 22.61
N ALA A 82 -1.09 -10.79 22.17
CA ALA A 82 0.27 -10.76 22.70
C ALA A 82 0.34 -10.39 24.19
N ALA A 83 -0.59 -9.58 24.66
CA ALA A 83 -0.66 -9.18 26.06
C ALA A 83 -0.87 -10.36 27.01
N GLU A 84 -1.60 -11.40 26.61
CA GLU A 84 -1.88 -12.59 27.42
C GLU A 84 -0.61 -13.36 27.83
N THR A 85 0.43 -13.29 27.00
CA THR A 85 1.72 -13.95 27.26
C THR A 85 2.88 -12.96 27.42
N VAL A 86 2.58 -11.64 27.45
CA VAL A 86 3.55 -10.54 27.54
C VAL A 86 4.62 -10.61 26.45
N LYS A 87 4.29 -11.17 25.27
CA LYS A 87 5.23 -11.26 24.16
C LYS A 87 5.41 -9.92 23.49
N ARG A 88 6.59 -9.72 22.88
CA ARG A 88 6.90 -8.49 22.13
C ARG A 88 6.09 -8.42 20.84
N THR A 89 5.74 -7.20 20.45
CA THR A 89 5.11 -6.92 19.15
C THR A 89 5.84 -5.82 18.41
N ALA A 90 6.04 -6.01 17.10
CA ALA A 90 6.39 -4.97 16.16
C ALA A 90 5.25 -4.87 15.13
N LEU A 91 4.53 -3.75 15.16
CA LEU A 91 3.34 -3.53 14.36
C LEU A 91 3.62 -2.46 13.31
N GLU A 92 3.72 -2.89 12.06
CA GLU A 92 3.82 -2.03 10.88
C GLU A 92 2.43 -1.90 10.25
N LEU A 93 1.84 -0.73 10.40
CA LEU A 93 0.44 -0.49 10.06
C LEU A 93 0.33 0.60 9.00
N GLY A 94 -0.82 0.66 8.33
CA GLY A 94 -1.12 1.70 7.37
C GLY A 94 -1.35 3.06 8.04
N GLY A 95 -1.34 4.10 7.23
CA GLY A 95 -1.56 5.48 7.65
C GLY A 95 -1.97 6.37 6.50
N LYS A 96 -2.14 7.65 6.81
CA LYS A 96 -2.28 8.77 5.88
C LYS A 96 -1.18 9.77 6.20
N ASN A 97 0.03 9.51 5.67
CA ASN A 97 1.21 10.30 6.00
C ASN A 97 1.11 11.70 5.39
N PRO A 98 1.47 12.74 6.16
CA PRO A 98 1.56 14.09 5.63
C PRO A 98 2.80 14.23 4.73
N ASN A 99 2.62 14.97 3.64
CA ASN A 99 3.70 15.49 2.80
C ASN A 99 3.56 17.02 2.82
N VAL A 100 4.46 17.71 3.52
CA VAL A 100 4.36 19.14 3.78
C VAL A 100 5.30 19.89 2.85
N ILE A 101 4.76 20.87 2.11
CA ILE A 101 5.46 21.62 1.07
C ILE A 101 5.35 23.10 1.37
N PHE A 102 6.52 23.74 1.60
CA PHE A 102 6.64 25.17 1.79
C PHE A 102 6.98 25.90 0.49
N ALA A 103 6.73 27.20 0.43
CA ALA A 103 6.87 28.01 -0.78
C ALA A 103 8.32 28.13 -1.30
N ASP A 104 9.30 27.90 -0.44
CA ASP A 104 10.74 27.93 -0.78
C ASP A 104 11.28 26.57 -1.27
N ALA A 105 10.43 25.54 -1.38
CA ALA A 105 10.83 24.25 -1.93
C ALA A 105 11.15 24.36 -3.44
N ASP A 106 12.06 23.52 -3.92
CA ASP A 106 12.24 23.32 -5.35
C ASP A 106 10.93 22.79 -5.95
N PHE A 107 10.29 23.60 -6.75
CA PHE A 107 8.91 23.36 -7.21
C PHE A 107 8.77 22.05 -7.97
N ASP A 108 9.62 21.80 -8.97
CA ASP A 108 9.50 20.64 -9.83
C ASP A 108 9.83 19.35 -9.08
N VAL A 109 10.84 19.39 -8.24
CA VAL A 109 11.22 18.27 -7.36
C VAL A 109 10.12 17.97 -6.34
N ALA A 110 9.48 19.01 -5.79
CA ALA A 110 8.39 18.84 -4.83
C ALA A 110 7.15 18.20 -5.46
N VAL A 111 6.78 18.62 -6.69
CA VAL A 111 5.64 18.03 -7.41
C VAL A 111 5.93 16.58 -7.77
N ASP A 112 7.13 16.25 -8.28
CA ASP A 112 7.50 14.87 -8.62
C ASP A 112 7.56 13.96 -7.40
N ASN A 113 8.10 14.44 -6.29
CA ASN A 113 8.12 13.68 -5.04
C ASN A 113 6.71 13.48 -4.46
N ALA A 114 5.83 14.48 -4.57
CA ALA A 114 4.44 14.34 -4.15
C ALA A 114 3.70 13.30 -5.01
N LEU A 115 3.90 13.34 -6.33
CA LEU A 115 3.35 12.37 -7.25
C LEU A 115 3.82 10.94 -6.93
N ASN A 116 5.13 10.74 -6.84
CA ASN A 116 5.71 9.45 -6.53
C ASN A 116 5.29 8.97 -5.14
N GLY A 117 5.31 9.84 -4.14
CA GLY A 117 4.93 9.51 -2.76
C GLY A 117 3.47 9.09 -2.61
N ALA A 118 2.58 9.60 -3.46
CA ALA A 118 1.16 9.28 -3.42
C ALA A 118 0.77 8.09 -4.31
N PHE A 119 1.34 7.99 -5.52
CA PHE A 119 0.87 7.05 -6.55
C PHE A 119 1.78 5.84 -6.78
N PHE A 120 3.00 5.84 -6.24
CA PHE A 120 3.87 4.67 -6.31
C PHE A 120 3.11 3.41 -5.86
N HIS A 121 3.26 2.34 -6.63
CA HIS A 121 2.60 1.06 -6.34
C HIS A 121 1.07 1.16 -6.22
N SER A 122 0.46 2.03 -7.02
CA SER A 122 -0.99 2.36 -6.99
C SER A 122 -1.46 2.89 -5.62
N GLY A 123 -0.59 3.60 -4.90
CA GLY A 123 -0.88 4.13 -3.57
C GLY A 123 -0.91 3.09 -2.45
N GLN A 124 -0.65 1.83 -2.74
CA GLN A 124 -0.73 0.72 -1.78
C GLN A 124 0.56 0.59 -0.95
N VAL A 125 0.99 1.69 -0.35
CA VAL A 125 2.22 1.79 0.45
C VAL A 125 1.92 2.40 1.81
N CYS A 126 2.38 1.76 2.89
CA CYS A 126 2.16 2.24 4.26
C CYS A 126 2.76 3.64 4.52
N SER A 127 3.82 4.00 3.81
CA SER A 127 4.48 5.30 3.88
C SER A 127 4.02 6.29 2.81
N ALA A 128 2.97 6.00 2.05
CA ALA A 128 2.47 6.90 1.02
C ALA A 128 2.15 8.29 1.59
N GLY A 129 2.79 9.34 1.04
CA GLY A 129 2.55 10.74 1.39
C GLY A 129 1.27 11.28 0.77
N SER A 130 0.16 10.58 1.01
CA SER A 130 -1.12 10.81 0.33
C SER A 130 -1.88 12.03 0.82
N ARG A 131 -1.48 12.60 1.97
CA ARG A 131 -2.03 13.85 2.49
C ARG A 131 -1.03 14.99 2.24
N ILE A 132 -1.20 15.64 1.08
CA ILE A 132 -0.32 16.72 0.64
C ILE A 132 -0.81 18.02 1.27
N ILE A 133 0.05 18.68 2.04
CA ILE A 133 -0.21 19.93 2.75
C ILE A 133 0.69 20.98 2.12
N VAL A 134 0.11 21.88 1.35
CA VAL A 134 0.85 22.89 0.58
C VAL A 134 0.63 24.27 1.21
N GLU A 135 1.69 25.08 1.31
CA GLU A 135 1.58 26.47 1.72
C GLU A 135 0.65 27.23 0.78
N GLU A 136 -0.25 28.06 1.34
CA GLU A 136 -1.33 28.72 0.63
C GLU A 136 -0.85 29.51 -0.61
N SER A 137 0.27 30.18 -0.49
CA SER A 137 0.88 30.97 -1.57
C SER A 137 1.28 30.14 -2.81
N LEU A 138 1.51 28.82 -2.62
CA LEU A 138 1.91 27.90 -3.66
C LEU A 138 0.76 27.01 -4.17
N HIS A 139 -0.35 26.96 -3.43
CA HIS A 139 -1.41 25.96 -3.58
C HIS A 139 -1.89 25.78 -5.02
N ASP A 140 -2.43 26.82 -5.64
CA ASP A 140 -3.07 26.68 -6.96
C ASP A 140 -2.08 26.19 -8.03
N LYS A 141 -0.89 26.80 -8.09
CA LYS A 141 0.14 26.42 -9.02
C LYS A 141 0.62 24.97 -8.80
N PHE A 142 0.72 24.55 -7.53
CA PHE A 142 1.15 23.20 -7.18
C PHE A 142 0.09 22.17 -7.54
N VAL A 143 -1.16 22.45 -7.25
CA VAL A 143 -2.31 21.57 -7.54
C VAL A 143 -2.45 21.38 -9.05
N ASP A 144 -2.38 22.47 -9.84
CA ASP A 144 -2.45 22.40 -11.31
C ASP A 144 -1.35 21.50 -11.88
N ALA A 145 -0.10 21.70 -11.44
CA ALA A 145 1.04 20.90 -11.88
C ALA A 145 0.91 19.43 -11.45
N LEU A 146 0.43 19.16 -10.24
CA LEU A 146 0.22 17.80 -9.74
C LEU A 146 -0.86 17.09 -10.55
N VAL A 147 -1.97 17.74 -10.85
CA VAL A 147 -3.06 17.21 -11.70
C VAL A 147 -2.55 16.93 -13.11
N GLU A 148 -1.81 17.86 -13.72
CA GLU A 148 -1.24 17.67 -15.05
C GLU A 148 -0.34 16.43 -15.10
N ARG A 149 0.53 16.24 -14.08
CA ARG A 149 1.45 15.09 -14.03
C ARG A 149 0.72 13.80 -13.68
N ALA A 150 -0.22 13.82 -12.75
CA ALA A 150 -1.04 12.65 -12.41
C ALA A 150 -1.80 12.12 -13.62
N ASN A 151 -2.29 13.00 -14.47
CA ASN A 151 -2.97 12.65 -15.71
C ASN A 151 -2.07 11.97 -16.76
N LYS A 152 -0.75 12.04 -16.61
CA LYS A 152 0.21 11.37 -17.50
C LYS A 152 0.59 9.97 -17.03
N ILE A 153 0.27 9.59 -15.78
CA ILE A 153 0.58 8.26 -15.25
C ILE A 153 -0.06 7.18 -16.11
N LYS A 154 0.75 6.23 -16.57
CA LYS A 154 0.30 5.06 -17.33
C LYS A 154 0.04 3.88 -16.42
N ILE A 155 -1.16 3.33 -16.51
CA ILE A 155 -1.58 2.14 -15.77
C ILE A 155 -1.73 0.95 -16.70
N GLY A 156 -1.35 -0.23 -16.23
CA GLY A 156 -1.41 -1.45 -17.04
C GLY A 156 -1.15 -2.72 -16.25
N GLY A 157 -1.10 -3.84 -16.94
CA GLY A 157 -0.89 -5.16 -16.36
C GLY A 157 0.57 -5.40 -15.94
N PRO A 158 0.84 -6.49 -15.20
CA PRO A 158 2.16 -6.75 -14.61
C PRO A 158 3.26 -7.06 -15.63
N THR A 159 2.91 -7.34 -16.88
CA THR A 159 3.86 -7.61 -17.98
C THR A 159 3.89 -6.48 -19.00
N ASP A 160 3.23 -5.37 -18.72
CA ASP A 160 3.18 -4.22 -19.61
C ASP A 160 4.34 -3.27 -19.28
N GLU A 161 5.37 -3.29 -20.12
CA GLU A 161 6.59 -2.50 -19.94
C GLU A 161 6.37 -0.97 -20.07
N LYS A 162 5.20 -0.55 -20.57
CA LYS A 162 4.84 0.87 -20.68
C LYS A 162 4.08 1.37 -19.46
N ALA A 163 3.63 0.46 -18.59
CA ALA A 163 2.89 0.83 -17.39
C ALA A 163 3.85 1.32 -16.29
N GLU A 164 3.50 2.43 -15.67
CA GLU A 164 4.22 2.99 -14.53
C GLU A 164 3.67 2.46 -13.21
N THR A 165 2.40 2.04 -13.21
CA THR A 165 1.75 1.43 -12.05
C THR A 165 0.72 0.38 -12.46
N GLY A 166 0.38 -0.51 -11.54
CA GLY A 166 -0.44 -1.69 -11.78
C GLY A 166 -1.84 -1.63 -11.18
N PRO A 167 -2.51 -2.78 -11.09
CA PRO A 167 -3.84 -2.89 -10.49
C PRO A 167 -3.78 -2.77 -8.95
N LEU A 168 -4.94 -2.53 -8.36
CA LEU A 168 -5.16 -2.75 -6.94
C LEU A 168 -5.16 -4.25 -6.61
N ILE A 169 -4.95 -4.58 -5.34
CA ILE A 169 -4.81 -5.98 -4.91
C ILE A 169 -6.09 -6.80 -5.05
N SER A 170 -7.26 -6.18 -4.97
CA SER A 170 -8.55 -6.86 -5.05
C SER A 170 -9.70 -5.92 -5.43
N ALA A 171 -10.81 -6.49 -5.88
CA ALA A 171 -12.04 -5.75 -6.14
C ALA A 171 -12.59 -5.09 -4.86
N GLU A 172 -12.55 -5.80 -3.73
CA GLU A 172 -12.96 -5.26 -2.42
C GLU A 172 -12.15 -4.01 -2.05
N HIS A 173 -10.83 -4.02 -2.32
CA HIS A 173 -9.99 -2.85 -2.06
C HIS A 173 -10.35 -1.67 -2.96
N ARG A 174 -10.60 -1.93 -4.25
CA ARG A 174 -11.08 -0.92 -5.20
C ARG A 174 -12.40 -0.29 -4.77
N GLU A 175 -13.36 -1.11 -4.32
CA GLU A 175 -14.66 -0.64 -3.83
C GLU A 175 -14.51 0.23 -2.58
N LYS A 176 -13.60 -0.15 -1.69
CA LYS A 176 -13.28 0.64 -0.51
C LYS A 176 -12.70 2.01 -0.87
N ASP A 177 -11.76 2.06 -1.82
CA ASP A 177 -11.17 3.32 -2.28
C ASP A 177 -12.23 4.19 -2.96
N ALA A 178 -13.10 3.60 -3.80
CA ALA A 178 -14.22 4.30 -4.42
C ALA A 178 -15.16 4.92 -3.37
N ALA A 179 -15.50 4.16 -2.31
CA ALA A 179 -16.35 4.65 -1.24
C ALA A 179 -15.75 5.86 -0.49
N TYR A 180 -14.43 5.90 -0.27
CA TYR A 180 -13.77 7.06 0.30
C TYR A 180 -13.84 8.30 -0.62
N VAL A 181 -13.64 8.10 -1.93
CA VAL A 181 -13.76 9.19 -2.91
C VAL A 181 -15.19 9.72 -2.98
N ASP A 182 -16.18 8.85 -2.99
CA ASP A 182 -17.59 9.23 -3.00
C ASP A 182 -17.97 10.00 -1.72
N LYS A 183 -17.50 9.54 -0.57
CA LYS A 183 -17.69 10.22 0.70
C LYS A 183 -17.06 11.62 0.71
N ALA A 184 -15.85 11.77 0.19
CA ALA A 184 -15.21 13.07 0.06
C ALA A 184 -16.03 14.01 -0.81
N ARG A 185 -16.61 13.51 -1.91
CA ARG A 185 -17.49 14.27 -2.80
C ARG A 185 -18.77 14.70 -2.08
N GLU A 186 -19.40 13.80 -1.33
CA GLU A 186 -20.59 14.10 -0.52
C GLU A 186 -20.32 15.14 0.56
N GLN A 187 -19.12 15.14 1.13
CA GLN A 187 -18.67 16.11 2.13
C GLN A 187 -18.20 17.46 1.55
N GLY A 188 -18.25 17.61 0.22
CA GLY A 188 -17.99 18.87 -0.47
C GLY A 188 -16.56 19.08 -0.96
N ALA A 189 -15.70 18.06 -0.88
CA ALA A 189 -14.38 18.11 -1.47
C ALA A 189 -14.46 18.03 -3.02
N LYS A 190 -13.48 18.60 -3.70
CA LYS A 190 -13.40 18.63 -5.16
C LYS A 190 -12.55 17.49 -5.67
N ILE A 191 -13.08 16.69 -6.56
CA ILE A 191 -12.32 15.68 -7.28
C ILE A 191 -11.76 16.34 -8.55
N LEU A 192 -10.46 16.56 -8.58
CA LEU A 192 -9.80 17.30 -9.66
C LEU A 192 -9.43 16.40 -10.84
N THR A 193 -9.13 15.13 -10.57
CA THR A 193 -8.90 14.11 -11.60
C THR A 193 -9.22 12.72 -11.06
N GLY A 194 -9.44 11.76 -11.92
CA GLY A 194 -9.75 10.36 -11.58
C GLY A 194 -11.14 10.19 -10.97
N GLY A 195 -11.18 9.71 -9.74
CA GLY A 195 -12.41 9.57 -8.95
C GLY A 195 -13.35 8.47 -9.37
N ARG A 196 -12.86 7.45 -10.11
CA ARG A 196 -13.65 6.30 -10.57
C ARG A 196 -12.78 5.08 -10.89
N ALA A 197 -13.40 3.93 -10.93
CA ALA A 197 -12.78 2.74 -11.49
C ALA A 197 -12.49 2.95 -13.00
N ALA A 198 -11.41 2.32 -13.48
CA ALA A 198 -11.13 2.30 -14.90
C ALA A 198 -12.11 1.37 -15.66
N THR A 199 -12.35 1.69 -16.91
CA THR A 199 -13.19 0.94 -17.84
C THR A 199 -12.38 0.46 -19.04
N SER A 200 -12.95 -0.37 -19.90
CA SER A 200 -12.30 -0.80 -21.15
C SER A 200 -12.01 0.37 -22.10
N GLU A 201 -12.79 1.45 -22.03
CA GLU A 201 -12.56 2.67 -22.81
C GLU A 201 -11.25 3.37 -22.40
N ASP A 202 -10.85 3.26 -21.14
CA ASP A 202 -9.62 3.85 -20.64
C ASP A 202 -8.35 3.14 -21.15
N THR A 203 -8.48 1.92 -21.71
CA THR A 203 -7.36 1.12 -22.24
C THR A 203 -6.55 1.88 -23.27
N ASN A 204 -7.21 2.62 -24.15
CA ASN A 204 -6.58 3.47 -25.16
C ASN A 204 -6.66 4.97 -24.80
N GLY A 205 -7.14 5.28 -23.62
CA GLY A 205 -7.31 6.63 -23.11
C GLY A 205 -6.03 7.20 -22.48
N GLN A 206 -6.22 8.28 -21.74
CA GLN A 206 -5.15 9.07 -21.15
C GLN A 206 -4.24 8.24 -20.23
N HIS A 207 -4.78 7.34 -19.45
CA HIS A 207 -4.03 6.50 -18.50
C HIS A 207 -3.66 5.13 -19.06
N GLY A 208 -4.24 4.68 -20.13
CA GLY A 208 -3.97 3.36 -20.70
C GLY A 208 -2.70 3.32 -21.54
N THR A 209 -2.19 2.11 -21.71
CA THR A 209 -1.02 1.81 -22.57
C THR A 209 -1.43 1.21 -23.91
N GLY A 210 -2.70 0.86 -24.08
CA GLY A 210 -3.23 0.12 -25.23
C GLY A 210 -2.97 -1.39 -25.18
N THR A 211 -2.29 -1.88 -24.14
CA THR A 211 -1.87 -3.29 -24.02
C THR A 211 -2.80 -4.11 -23.12
N SER A 212 -3.19 -3.56 -21.98
CA SER A 212 -4.02 -4.24 -20.98
C SER A 212 -5.43 -3.68 -20.97
N ASP A 213 -6.46 -4.53 -21.06
CA ASP A 213 -7.85 -4.10 -20.86
C ASP A 213 -8.05 -3.68 -19.39
N LEU A 214 -8.16 -2.38 -19.17
CA LEU A 214 -8.31 -1.81 -17.83
C LEU A 214 -9.68 -2.12 -17.23
N GLY A 215 -10.70 -2.32 -18.06
CA GLY A 215 -12.04 -2.69 -17.59
C GLY A 215 -12.14 -4.12 -17.07
N ALA A 216 -11.31 -5.02 -17.57
CA ALA A 216 -11.26 -6.41 -17.12
C ALA A 216 -10.46 -6.59 -15.80
N GLY A 217 -9.70 -5.58 -15.40
CA GLY A 217 -8.85 -5.61 -14.21
C GLY A 217 -9.41 -4.84 -13.01
N VAL A 218 -8.62 -4.81 -11.94
CA VAL A 218 -8.97 -4.11 -10.70
C VAL A 218 -8.24 -2.77 -10.63
N TYR A 219 -8.55 -1.88 -11.57
CA TYR A 219 -7.90 -0.59 -11.69
C TYR A 219 -8.79 0.54 -11.18
N TYR A 220 -8.16 1.54 -10.58
CA TYR A 220 -8.77 2.80 -10.20
C TYR A 220 -7.90 3.93 -10.74
N LEU A 221 -8.51 4.96 -11.32
CA LEU A 221 -7.74 6.04 -11.93
C LEU A 221 -7.02 6.87 -10.87
N PRO A 222 -5.79 7.38 -11.16
CA PRO A 222 -5.10 8.29 -10.28
C PRO A 222 -6.01 9.44 -9.88
N THR A 223 -6.22 9.62 -8.58
CA THR A 223 -7.25 10.53 -8.05
C THR A 223 -6.64 11.60 -7.17
N ILE A 224 -6.96 12.85 -7.45
CA ILE A 224 -6.59 14.00 -6.64
C ILE A 224 -7.86 14.65 -6.11
N ILE A 225 -7.90 14.83 -4.81
CA ILE A 225 -8.99 15.44 -4.06
C ILE A 225 -8.46 16.73 -3.44
N ASP A 226 -9.12 17.84 -3.71
CA ASP A 226 -8.80 19.15 -3.14
C ASP A 226 -9.90 19.63 -2.19
N GLY A 227 -9.52 20.52 -1.26
CA GLY A 227 -10.43 21.07 -0.27
C GLY A 227 -10.82 20.11 0.85
N ALA A 228 -10.05 19.04 1.06
CA ALA A 228 -10.26 18.15 2.19
C ALA A 228 -9.94 18.88 3.52
N THR A 229 -10.84 18.77 4.49
CA THR A 229 -10.68 19.37 5.82
C THR A 229 -10.47 18.30 6.90
N ARG A 230 -10.13 18.74 8.12
CA ARG A 230 -9.91 17.83 9.26
C ARG A 230 -11.19 17.19 9.78
N GLU A 231 -12.34 17.78 9.46
CA GLU A 231 -13.67 17.32 9.87
C GLU A 231 -14.23 16.25 8.92
N MET A 232 -13.61 16.07 7.75
CA MET A 232 -13.95 15.00 6.80
C MET A 232 -13.40 13.66 7.27
N ASP A 233 -14.18 12.60 7.04
CA ASP A 233 -13.81 11.23 7.40
C ASP A 233 -12.73 10.60 6.50
#